data_74e39117f1cc788466db0516c5cf1fdb
#
_entry.id   74e39117f1cc788466db0516c5cf1fdb
#
_cell.length_a   1.000
_cell.length_b   1.000
_cell.length_c   1.000
_cell.angle_alpha   90.00
_cell.angle_beta   90.00
_cell.angle_gamma   90.00
#
_symmetry.space_group_name_H-M   'P 1'
#
loop_
_entity.id
_entity.type
_entity.pdbx_description
1 polymer ?
#
loop_
_entity_poly.entity_id
_entity_poly.type
_entity_poly.pdbx_seq_one_letter_code
_entity_poly.pdbx_strand_id
1 'polypeptide(L)'
;GGDAPFLREFSMLVYVLHPMAIVGVRGAARVLHAREWLVENSLAHFAAVAAASCAAAWLLARLSQRRRWDGRSGTAPKPDLRRARAWAEVDLEAVARNAGALQGCMPAGCRLMAVVKADAYGHGAPAVAGRLWQAGVRAFAVATPEEGAQLRRCGITGEILVLGYADAARIRELRRWRLCQTVTDPAHARALARAAGRRPLPVHIAVDTGMHRLGTDAGAAPAVAEMLRLPGL
;
A
#
# COMPACT_ATOMS: atom_id res chain seq x y z
N GLY A 1 -8.91 -21.02 -2.98
CA GLY A 1 -8.67 -19.61 -2.85
C GLY A 1 -7.64 -19.20 -1.81
N GLY A 2 -6.53 -19.98 -1.55
CA GLY A 2 -5.58 -19.67 -0.48
C GLY A 2 -4.33 -18.87 -0.89
N ASP A 3 -4.12 -18.60 -2.16
CA ASP A 3 -2.81 -18.13 -2.67
C ASP A 3 -2.69 -16.63 -2.97
N ALA A 4 -3.78 -15.86 -2.83
CA ALA A 4 -3.77 -14.43 -3.14
C ALA A 4 -2.77 -13.59 -2.33
N PRO A 5 -2.56 -13.80 -1.02
CA PRO A 5 -1.55 -13.07 -0.25
C PRO A 5 -0.13 -13.39 -0.71
N PHE A 6 0.15 -14.66 -1.01
CA PHE A 6 1.46 -15.11 -1.51
C PHE A 6 1.77 -14.49 -2.88
N LEU A 7 0.82 -14.49 -3.81
CA LEU A 7 1.01 -13.91 -5.14
C LEU A 7 1.27 -12.40 -5.09
N ARG A 8 0.62 -11.70 -4.16
CA ARG A 8 0.84 -10.25 -3.98
C ARG A 8 2.24 -9.95 -3.45
N GLU A 9 2.68 -10.64 -2.39
CA GLU A 9 4.04 -10.52 -1.85
C GLU A 9 5.08 -10.89 -2.91
N PHE A 10 4.86 -12.00 -3.60
CA PHE A 10 5.72 -12.47 -4.68
C PHE A 10 5.88 -11.40 -5.77
N SER A 11 4.78 -10.85 -6.27
CA SER A 11 4.80 -9.82 -7.31
C SER A 11 5.56 -8.56 -6.88
N MET A 12 5.33 -8.09 -5.65
CA MET A 12 6.04 -6.93 -5.10
C MET A 12 7.54 -7.20 -4.97
N LEU A 13 7.91 -8.40 -4.48
CA LEU A 13 9.31 -8.78 -4.32
C LEU A 13 10.02 -8.92 -5.67
N VAL A 14 9.37 -9.44 -6.70
CA VAL A 14 9.93 -9.48 -8.06
C VAL A 14 10.28 -8.07 -8.53
N TYR A 15 9.37 -7.11 -8.36
CA TYR A 15 9.60 -5.73 -8.77
C TYR A 15 10.78 -5.07 -8.03
N VAL A 16 10.88 -5.29 -6.72
CA VAL A 16 11.97 -4.72 -5.89
C VAL A 16 13.32 -5.38 -6.19
N LEU A 17 13.34 -6.70 -6.42
CA LEU A 17 14.57 -7.45 -6.62
C LEU A 17 15.11 -7.42 -8.05
N HIS A 18 14.27 -7.04 -9.02
CA HIS A 18 14.67 -7.03 -10.43
C HIS A 18 15.94 -6.22 -10.73
N PRO A 19 16.14 -4.99 -10.23
CA PRO A 19 17.39 -4.26 -10.44
C PRO A 19 18.62 -4.97 -9.86
N MET A 20 18.47 -5.61 -8.68
CA MET A 20 19.56 -6.36 -8.05
C MET A 20 19.89 -7.63 -8.83
N ALA A 21 18.90 -8.30 -9.40
CA ALA A 21 19.09 -9.46 -10.26
C ALA A 21 19.86 -9.11 -11.54
N ILE A 22 19.61 -7.93 -12.14
CA ILE A 22 20.37 -7.44 -13.29
C ILE A 22 21.85 -7.32 -12.94
N VAL A 23 22.19 -6.72 -11.80
CA VAL A 23 23.58 -6.56 -11.35
C VAL A 23 24.21 -7.93 -11.09
N GLY A 24 23.47 -8.84 -10.42
CA GLY A 24 23.93 -10.19 -10.12
C GLY A 24 24.21 -11.02 -11.38
N VAL A 25 23.31 -11.03 -12.35
CA VAL A 25 23.48 -11.77 -13.61
C VAL A 25 24.67 -11.24 -14.41
N ARG A 26 24.85 -9.91 -14.50
CA ARG A 26 26.00 -9.30 -15.15
C ARG A 26 27.32 -9.60 -14.45
N GLY A 27 27.30 -9.61 -13.11
CA GLY A 27 28.46 -10.00 -12.29
C GLY A 27 28.85 -11.46 -12.53
N ALA A 28 27.90 -12.38 -12.46
CA ALA A 28 28.11 -13.80 -12.71
C ALA A 28 28.61 -14.06 -14.14
N ALA A 29 28.05 -13.38 -15.14
CA ALA A 29 28.47 -13.50 -16.54
C ALA A 29 29.96 -13.10 -16.75
N ARG A 30 30.44 -12.11 -16.00
CA ARG A 30 31.86 -11.71 -16.02
C ARG A 30 32.76 -12.80 -15.45
N VAL A 31 32.39 -13.36 -14.29
CA VAL A 31 33.16 -14.40 -13.59
C VAL A 31 33.19 -15.69 -14.39
N LEU A 32 32.07 -16.05 -15.04
CA LEU A 32 31.95 -17.29 -15.83
C LEU A 32 32.42 -17.16 -17.29
N HIS A 33 32.98 -16.02 -17.70
CA HIS A 33 33.40 -15.72 -19.08
C HIS A 33 32.28 -15.93 -20.12
N ALA A 34 31.02 -15.81 -19.70
CA ALA A 34 29.82 -16.02 -20.51
C ALA A 34 29.17 -14.68 -20.94
N ARG A 35 29.95 -13.61 -21.03
CA ARG A 35 29.46 -12.26 -21.28
C ARG A 35 28.71 -12.14 -22.61
N GLU A 36 29.28 -12.65 -23.68
CA GLU A 36 28.67 -12.59 -25.03
C GLU A 36 27.31 -13.28 -25.06
N TRP A 37 27.21 -14.43 -24.42
CA TRP A 37 25.98 -15.21 -24.41
C TRP A 37 24.93 -14.66 -23.42
N LEU A 38 25.35 -14.28 -22.22
CA LEU A 38 24.40 -13.85 -21.14
C LEU A 38 24.07 -12.37 -21.13
N VAL A 39 24.89 -11.50 -21.72
CA VAL A 39 24.71 -10.05 -21.67
C VAL A 39 24.40 -9.45 -23.04
N GLU A 40 25.03 -9.94 -24.09
CA GLU A 40 24.86 -9.43 -25.46
C GLU A 40 23.64 -10.03 -26.15
N ASN A 41 23.22 -11.25 -25.77
CA ASN A 41 21.98 -11.84 -26.22
C ASN A 41 20.82 -11.30 -25.33
N SER A 42 20.05 -10.36 -25.86
CA SER A 42 18.95 -9.68 -25.12
C SER A 42 17.90 -10.64 -24.55
N LEU A 43 17.58 -11.73 -25.28
CA LEU A 43 16.61 -12.73 -24.82
C LEU A 43 17.17 -13.59 -23.68
N ALA A 44 18.42 -14.06 -23.82
CA ALA A 44 19.06 -14.85 -22.77
C ALA A 44 19.28 -14.04 -21.49
N HIS A 45 19.70 -12.78 -21.62
CA HIS A 45 19.83 -11.86 -20.49
C HIS A 45 18.49 -11.63 -19.79
N PHE A 46 17.44 -11.31 -20.54
CA PHE A 46 16.10 -11.11 -20.00
C PHE A 46 15.59 -12.36 -19.27
N ALA A 47 15.74 -13.55 -19.89
CA ALA A 47 15.31 -14.81 -19.26
C ALA A 47 16.08 -15.11 -17.97
N ALA A 48 17.40 -14.90 -17.95
CA ALA A 48 18.22 -15.11 -16.76
C ALA A 48 17.87 -14.14 -15.62
N VAL A 49 17.67 -12.86 -15.93
CA VAL A 49 17.27 -11.85 -14.94
C VAL A 49 15.86 -12.14 -14.41
N ALA A 50 14.91 -12.47 -15.28
CA ALA A 50 13.56 -12.83 -14.88
C ALA A 50 13.55 -14.07 -13.99
N ALA A 51 14.27 -15.12 -14.35
CA ALA A 51 14.38 -16.34 -13.54
C ALA A 51 15.02 -16.08 -12.17
N ALA A 52 16.11 -15.31 -12.12
CA ALA A 52 16.76 -14.94 -10.87
C ALA A 52 15.85 -14.09 -9.96
N SER A 53 15.15 -13.11 -10.54
CA SER A 53 14.19 -12.27 -9.80
C SER A 53 13.04 -13.09 -9.22
N CYS A 54 12.46 -14.00 -10.03
CA CYS A 54 11.37 -14.87 -9.60
C CYS A 54 11.82 -15.87 -8.53
N ALA A 55 12.99 -16.49 -8.69
CA ALA A 55 13.53 -17.43 -7.71
C ALA A 55 13.79 -16.75 -6.35
N ALA A 56 14.43 -15.59 -6.37
CA ALA A 56 14.69 -14.83 -5.15
C ALA A 56 13.39 -14.35 -4.48
N ALA A 57 12.43 -13.85 -5.26
CA ALA A 57 11.12 -13.43 -4.74
C ALA A 57 10.34 -14.61 -4.16
N TRP A 58 10.36 -15.79 -4.83
CA TRP A 58 9.70 -16.99 -4.34
C TRP A 58 10.31 -17.48 -3.01
N LEU A 59 11.64 -17.49 -2.92
CA LEU A 59 12.34 -17.89 -1.70
C LEU A 59 12.00 -16.93 -0.54
N LEU A 60 12.06 -15.63 -0.77
CA LEU A 60 11.74 -14.62 0.24
C LEU A 60 10.26 -14.68 0.65
N ALA A 61 9.34 -14.84 -0.29
CA ALA A 61 7.93 -15.00 0.00
C ALA A 61 7.66 -16.28 0.81
N ARG A 62 8.37 -17.38 0.53
CA ARG A 62 8.30 -18.62 1.33
C ARG A 62 8.87 -18.46 2.73
N LEU A 63 9.95 -17.70 2.88
CA LEU A 63 10.55 -17.42 4.18
C LEU A 63 9.70 -16.47 5.02
N SER A 64 9.04 -15.47 4.38
CA SER A 64 8.15 -14.54 5.07
C SER A 64 6.89 -15.24 5.59
N GLN A 65 6.34 -16.20 4.84
CA GLN A 65 5.19 -16.98 5.29
C GLN A 65 5.47 -17.84 6.53
N ARG A 66 6.71 -18.25 6.77
CA ARG A 66 7.12 -18.94 7.99
C ARG A 66 7.12 -18.03 9.22
N ARG A 67 7.14 -16.70 9.01
CA ARG A 67 6.99 -15.68 10.05
C ARG A 67 5.58 -15.08 9.98
N ARG A 68 4.53 -15.94 9.98
CA ARG A 68 3.18 -15.43 10.11
C ARG A 68 3.07 -14.65 11.42
N TRP A 69 2.84 -13.36 11.25
CA TRP A 69 2.35 -12.50 12.31
C TRP A 69 0.94 -13.00 12.65
N ASP A 70 0.82 -13.77 13.70
CA ASP A 70 -0.46 -14.18 14.28
C ASP A 70 -1.05 -12.93 14.93
N GLY A 71 -2.03 -12.34 14.29
CA GLY A 71 -2.70 -11.10 14.68
C GLY A 71 -3.37 -11.11 16.06
N ARG A 72 -2.69 -11.62 17.06
CA ARG A 72 -3.06 -11.46 18.46
C ARG A 72 -2.62 -10.08 18.89
N SER A 73 -3.60 -9.19 19.09
CA SER A 73 -3.48 -7.93 19.80
C SER A 73 -3.21 -8.17 21.30
N GLY A 74 -2.11 -8.85 21.59
CA GLY A 74 -1.50 -8.79 22.91
C GLY A 74 -0.30 -7.86 22.76
N THR A 75 -0.05 -7.01 23.73
CA THR A 75 1.19 -6.27 23.85
C THR A 75 2.34 -7.25 23.60
N ALA A 76 2.90 -7.24 22.39
CA ALA A 76 4.07 -8.04 22.10
C ALA A 76 5.11 -7.70 23.18
N PRO A 77 5.71 -8.69 23.85
CA PRO A 77 6.74 -8.40 24.83
C PRO A 77 7.77 -7.51 24.14
N LYS A 78 8.15 -6.43 24.80
CA LYS A 78 9.20 -5.54 24.26
C LYS A 78 10.37 -6.41 23.86
N PRO A 79 10.85 -6.36 22.61
CA PRO A 79 11.95 -7.19 22.20
C PRO A 79 13.12 -6.96 23.14
N ASP A 80 13.76 -8.02 23.60
CA ASP A 80 14.99 -7.90 24.37
C ASP A 80 16.08 -7.33 23.43
N LEU A 81 16.22 -6.02 23.45
CA LEU A 81 17.16 -5.27 22.58
C LEU A 81 18.61 -5.76 22.74
N ARG A 82 18.93 -6.41 23.88
CA ARG A 82 20.27 -6.99 24.11
C ARG A 82 20.57 -8.17 23.19
N ARG A 83 19.51 -8.80 22.61
CA ARG A 83 19.63 -9.93 21.68
C ARG A 83 19.33 -9.56 20.23
N ALA A 84 18.86 -8.34 19.97
CA ALA A 84 18.58 -7.90 18.61
C ALA A 84 19.88 -7.44 17.92
N ARG A 85 20.13 -7.94 16.71
CA ARG A 85 21.25 -7.49 15.88
C ARG A 85 21.06 -6.09 15.31
N ALA A 86 19.82 -5.70 15.11
CA ALA A 86 19.40 -4.39 14.63
C ALA A 86 17.97 -4.11 15.06
N TRP A 87 17.65 -2.85 15.29
CA TRP A 87 16.29 -2.36 15.56
C TRP A 87 16.09 -0.99 14.92
N ALA A 88 14.85 -0.60 14.73
CA ALA A 88 14.49 0.75 14.34
C ALA A 88 13.88 1.48 15.55
N GLU A 89 14.38 2.67 15.82
CA GLU A 89 13.80 3.58 16.81
C GLU A 89 12.94 4.62 16.10
N VAL A 90 11.67 4.73 16.51
CA VAL A 90 10.73 5.68 15.93
C VAL A 90 10.31 6.69 17.00
N ASP A 91 10.72 7.96 16.81
CA ASP A 91 10.27 9.06 17.65
C ASP A 91 8.87 9.49 17.26
N LEU A 92 7.88 8.98 17.98
CA LEU A 92 6.46 9.31 17.75
C LEU A 92 6.15 10.77 18.07
N GLU A 93 6.91 11.39 18.96
CA GLU A 93 6.74 12.81 19.27
C GLU A 93 7.22 13.68 18.11
N ALA A 94 8.31 13.30 17.43
CA ALA A 94 8.75 13.97 16.22
C ALA A 94 7.69 13.86 15.11
N VAL A 95 7.07 12.69 14.95
CA VAL A 95 5.95 12.50 14.00
C VAL A 95 4.81 13.46 14.30
N ALA A 96 4.42 13.60 15.58
CA ALA A 96 3.35 14.51 15.99
C ALA A 96 3.72 15.98 15.80
N ARG A 97 4.96 16.37 16.15
CA ARG A 97 5.45 17.74 15.91
C ARG A 97 5.44 18.09 14.42
N ASN A 98 5.89 17.18 13.56
CA ASN A 98 5.89 17.38 12.11
C ASN A 98 4.47 17.53 11.56
N ALA A 99 3.51 16.73 12.03
CA ALA A 99 2.10 16.89 11.65
C ALA A 99 1.55 18.26 12.06
N GLY A 100 1.88 18.72 13.28
CA GLY A 100 1.49 20.06 13.74
C GLY A 100 2.11 21.19 12.92
N ALA A 101 3.39 21.07 12.55
CA ALA A 101 4.06 22.03 11.68
C ALA A 101 3.40 22.11 10.30
N LEU A 102 3.09 20.95 9.69
CA LEU A 102 2.37 20.91 8.41
C LEU A 102 0.97 21.53 8.51
N GLN A 103 0.23 21.24 9.58
CA GLN A 103 -1.09 21.85 9.81
C GLN A 103 -0.99 23.37 9.94
N GLY A 104 0.05 23.88 10.59
CA GLY A 104 0.30 25.31 10.70
C GLY A 104 0.59 26.03 9.39
N CYS A 105 1.05 25.30 8.37
CA CYS A 105 1.30 25.82 7.02
C CYS A 105 0.06 25.74 6.09
N MET A 106 -1.01 25.08 6.54
CA MET A 106 -2.18 24.84 5.68
C MET A 106 -3.14 26.03 5.70
N PRO A 107 -3.76 26.33 4.55
CA PRO A 107 -4.83 27.34 4.50
C PRO A 107 -6.01 26.97 5.41
N ALA A 108 -6.75 27.99 5.84
CA ALA A 108 -7.98 27.79 6.61
C ALA A 108 -8.95 26.87 5.85
N GLY A 109 -9.57 25.93 6.57
CA GLY A 109 -10.49 24.94 5.98
C GLY A 109 -9.84 23.69 5.41
N CYS A 110 -8.50 23.65 5.26
CA CYS A 110 -7.79 22.43 4.87
C CYS A 110 -7.67 21.46 6.06
N ARG A 111 -7.69 20.17 5.76
CA ARG A 111 -7.49 19.09 6.75
C ARG A 111 -6.32 18.20 6.33
N LEU A 112 -5.46 17.87 7.28
CA LEU A 112 -4.37 16.94 7.07
C LEU A 112 -4.92 15.50 7.02
N MET A 113 -4.57 14.77 5.96
CA MET A 113 -4.77 13.33 5.84
C MET A 113 -3.41 12.63 5.93
N ALA A 114 -3.19 11.88 6.99
CA ALA A 114 -1.93 11.17 7.22
C ALA A 114 -1.89 9.85 6.43
N VAL A 115 -0.89 9.71 5.56
CA VAL A 115 -0.68 8.47 4.78
C VAL A 115 0.16 7.51 5.59
N VAL A 116 -0.45 6.42 6.06
CA VAL A 116 0.17 5.40 6.94
C VAL A 116 0.15 3.99 6.33
N LYS A 117 0.11 3.92 5.01
CA LYS A 117 0.19 2.66 4.26
C LYS A 117 1.52 1.94 4.46
N ALA A 118 1.59 0.65 4.13
CA ALA A 118 2.80 -0.18 4.26
C ALA A 118 3.40 -0.10 5.67
N ASP A 119 2.53 -0.29 6.70
CA ASP A 119 2.87 -0.18 8.11
C ASP A 119 3.51 1.17 8.47
N ALA A 120 2.92 2.28 7.97
CA ALA A 120 3.49 3.63 8.06
C ALA A 120 4.93 3.70 7.50
N TYR A 121 5.12 3.09 6.33
CA TYR A 121 6.44 2.97 5.68
C TYR A 121 7.48 2.27 6.58
N GLY A 122 7.04 1.28 7.36
CA GLY A 122 7.88 0.52 8.28
C GLY A 122 8.04 1.15 9.68
N HIS A 123 7.35 2.25 9.96
CA HIS A 123 7.40 2.92 11.28
C HIS A 123 6.37 2.35 12.28
N GLY A 124 5.53 1.40 11.88
CA GLY A 124 4.49 0.83 12.73
C GLY A 124 3.19 1.63 12.68
N ALA A 125 2.31 1.32 11.72
CA ALA A 125 1.07 2.06 11.48
C ALA A 125 0.18 2.23 12.73
N PRO A 126 -0.01 1.22 13.60
CA PRO A 126 -0.80 1.39 14.82
C PRO A 126 -0.27 2.45 15.76
N ALA A 127 1.05 2.46 15.99
CA ALA A 127 1.68 3.41 16.91
C ALA A 127 1.67 4.84 16.33
N VAL A 128 2.06 4.97 15.06
CA VAL A 128 2.07 6.25 14.33
C VAL A 128 0.66 6.83 14.24
N ALA A 129 -0.33 6.05 13.80
CA ALA A 129 -1.70 6.52 13.66
C ALA A 129 -2.31 6.88 15.02
N GLY A 130 -2.05 6.08 16.07
CA GLY A 130 -2.49 6.37 17.43
C GLY A 130 -1.93 7.69 17.97
N ARG A 131 -0.63 7.95 17.75
CA ARG A 131 -0.02 9.22 18.19
C ARG A 131 -0.52 10.42 17.38
N LEU A 132 -0.70 10.29 16.08
CA LEU A 132 -1.26 11.31 15.21
C LEU A 132 -2.74 11.61 15.58
N TRP A 133 -3.51 10.57 15.92
CA TRP A 133 -4.89 10.72 16.40
C TRP A 133 -4.95 11.56 17.68
N GLN A 134 -4.06 11.29 18.65
CA GLN A 134 -3.93 12.08 19.87
C GLN A 134 -3.52 13.53 19.57
N ALA A 135 -2.70 13.74 18.55
CA ALA A 135 -2.29 15.07 18.07
C ALA A 135 -3.35 15.80 17.22
N GLY A 136 -4.56 15.24 17.08
CA GLY A 136 -5.66 15.92 16.40
C GLY A 136 -5.84 15.58 14.93
N VAL A 137 -5.04 14.71 14.33
CA VAL A 137 -5.25 14.22 12.96
C VAL A 137 -6.51 13.35 12.93
N ARG A 138 -7.42 13.61 11.98
CA ARG A 138 -8.74 12.95 11.90
C ARG A 138 -8.95 12.19 10.59
N ALA A 139 -8.03 12.29 9.64
CA ALA A 139 -8.07 11.59 8.38
C ALA A 139 -6.78 10.82 8.13
N PHE A 140 -6.90 9.60 7.66
CA PHE A 140 -5.79 8.69 7.37
C PHE A 140 -5.96 8.08 5.99
N ALA A 141 -4.84 7.70 5.36
CA ALA A 141 -4.87 6.98 4.10
C ALA A 141 -3.98 5.73 4.16
N VAL A 142 -4.49 4.66 3.61
CA VAL A 142 -3.87 3.33 3.58
C VAL A 142 -3.85 2.77 2.16
N ALA A 143 -3.07 1.72 1.90
CA ALA A 143 -3.04 1.11 0.58
C ALA A 143 -4.20 0.12 0.38
N THR A 144 -4.59 -0.62 1.40
CA THR A 144 -5.55 -1.73 1.29
C THR A 144 -6.63 -1.68 2.36
N PRO A 145 -7.78 -2.34 2.13
CA PRO A 145 -8.82 -2.47 3.15
C PRO A 145 -8.35 -3.17 4.42
N GLU A 146 -7.40 -4.10 4.34
CA GLU A 146 -6.83 -4.80 5.49
C GLU A 146 -6.07 -3.85 6.42
N GLU A 147 -5.27 -2.95 5.84
CA GLU A 147 -4.58 -1.90 6.61
C GLU A 147 -5.59 -0.96 7.27
N GLY A 148 -6.65 -0.59 6.54
CA GLY A 148 -7.75 0.20 7.10
C GLY A 148 -8.45 -0.50 8.26
N ALA A 149 -8.71 -1.80 8.12
CA ALA A 149 -9.26 -2.63 9.19
C ALA A 149 -8.33 -2.69 10.42
N GLN A 150 -7.01 -2.72 10.21
CA GLN A 150 -6.03 -2.69 11.29
C GLN A 150 -6.12 -1.38 12.08
N LEU A 151 -6.17 -0.23 11.41
CA LEU A 151 -6.33 1.07 12.07
C LEU A 151 -7.65 1.14 12.86
N ARG A 152 -8.75 0.60 12.33
CA ARG A 152 -10.04 0.53 13.04
C ARG A 152 -9.95 -0.29 14.32
N ARG A 153 -9.26 -1.45 14.28
CA ARG A 153 -9.03 -2.27 15.49
C ARG A 153 -8.19 -1.54 16.54
N CYS A 154 -7.31 -0.62 16.12
CA CYS A 154 -6.53 0.23 17.01
C CYS A 154 -7.28 1.48 17.52
N GLY A 155 -8.59 1.57 17.26
CA GLY A 155 -9.44 2.66 17.79
C GLY A 155 -9.49 3.92 16.95
N ILE A 156 -8.92 3.96 15.75
CA ILE A 156 -9.04 5.10 14.85
C ILE A 156 -10.48 5.16 14.32
N THR A 157 -11.23 6.19 14.67
CA THR A 157 -12.64 6.38 14.28
C THR A 157 -12.84 7.42 13.17
N GLY A 158 -11.80 8.21 12.85
CA GLY A 158 -11.82 9.23 11.80
C GLY A 158 -11.96 8.66 10.39
N GLU A 159 -11.82 9.50 9.39
CA GLU A 159 -11.83 9.09 7.98
C GLU A 159 -10.63 8.17 7.67
N ILE A 160 -10.88 7.08 6.96
CA ILE A 160 -9.82 6.21 6.44
C ILE A 160 -10.06 5.96 4.97
N LEU A 161 -9.17 6.50 4.13
CA LEU A 161 -9.19 6.36 2.68
C LEU A 161 -8.31 5.19 2.25
N VAL A 162 -8.87 4.28 1.47
CA VAL A 162 -8.13 3.23 0.76
C VAL A 162 -7.65 3.80 -0.57
N LEU A 163 -6.34 4.00 -0.71
CA LEU A 163 -5.72 4.59 -1.90
C LEU A 163 -5.64 3.61 -3.08
N GLY A 164 -5.53 2.31 -2.79
CA GLY A 164 -5.45 1.28 -3.81
C GLY A 164 -6.82 0.88 -4.36
N TYR A 165 -6.79 0.16 -5.48
CA TYR A 165 -7.99 -0.45 -6.03
C TYR A 165 -8.54 -1.54 -5.11
N ALA A 166 -9.82 -1.48 -4.80
CA ALA A 166 -10.55 -2.57 -4.15
C ALA A 166 -11.72 -3.02 -5.03
N ASP A 167 -11.77 -4.31 -5.33
CA ASP A 167 -12.86 -4.89 -6.12
C ASP A 167 -14.23 -4.66 -5.46
N ALA A 168 -15.27 -4.45 -6.26
CA ALA A 168 -16.63 -4.22 -5.80
C ALA A 168 -17.20 -5.39 -4.96
N ALA A 169 -16.70 -6.61 -5.12
CA ALA A 169 -17.04 -7.74 -4.26
C ALA A 169 -16.68 -7.51 -2.78
N ARG A 170 -15.74 -6.60 -2.51
CA ARG A 170 -15.31 -6.24 -1.16
C ARG A 170 -16.19 -5.17 -0.48
N ILE A 171 -17.31 -4.79 -1.08
CA ILE A 171 -18.21 -3.75 -0.56
C ILE A 171 -18.64 -4.00 0.90
N ARG A 172 -18.87 -5.27 1.28
CA ARG A 172 -19.22 -5.64 2.64
C ARG A 172 -18.10 -5.34 3.63
N GLU A 173 -16.87 -5.55 3.23
CA GLU A 173 -15.68 -5.28 4.05
C GLU A 173 -15.44 -3.77 4.20
N LEU A 174 -15.50 -3.01 3.09
CA LEU A 174 -15.38 -1.56 3.11
C LEU A 174 -16.40 -0.94 4.08
N ARG A 175 -17.64 -1.41 4.03
CA ARG A 175 -18.72 -0.95 4.94
C ARG A 175 -18.50 -1.37 6.38
N ARG A 176 -18.15 -2.65 6.61
CA ARG A 176 -17.90 -3.16 7.96
C ARG A 176 -16.88 -2.29 8.69
N TRP A 177 -15.84 -1.90 7.99
CA TRP A 177 -14.75 -1.09 8.54
C TRP A 177 -14.93 0.41 8.31
N ARG A 178 -16.07 0.83 7.75
CA ARG A 178 -16.35 2.26 7.46
C ARG A 178 -15.19 2.93 6.74
N LEU A 179 -14.74 2.32 5.65
CA LEU A 179 -13.65 2.81 4.83
C LEU A 179 -14.20 3.62 3.65
N CYS A 180 -13.47 4.67 3.27
CA CYS A 180 -13.65 5.42 2.05
C CYS A 180 -12.79 4.77 0.96
N GLN A 181 -13.33 4.60 -0.26
CA GLN A 181 -12.62 3.94 -1.35
C GLN A 181 -12.21 4.94 -2.43
N THR A 182 -10.97 4.87 -2.90
CA THR A 182 -10.54 5.59 -4.09
C THR A 182 -11.11 4.94 -5.35
N VAL A 183 -11.83 5.71 -6.14
CA VAL A 183 -12.35 5.31 -7.46
C VAL A 183 -11.32 5.68 -8.52
N THR A 184 -10.92 4.72 -9.33
CA THR A 184 -9.82 4.88 -10.28
C THR A 184 -10.29 5.25 -11.69
N ASP A 185 -11.50 4.85 -12.05
CA ASP A 185 -12.06 5.02 -13.39
C ASP A 185 -13.59 4.82 -13.38
N PRO A 186 -14.30 5.19 -14.47
CA PRO A 186 -15.76 5.05 -14.54
C PRO A 186 -16.27 3.60 -14.45
N ALA A 187 -15.50 2.62 -14.90
CA ALA A 187 -15.91 1.21 -14.81
C ALA A 187 -15.90 0.74 -13.36
N HIS A 188 -14.84 1.08 -12.62
CA HIS A 188 -14.74 0.85 -11.17
C HIS A 188 -15.86 1.57 -10.40
N ALA A 189 -16.13 2.84 -10.72
CA ALA A 189 -17.24 3.60 -10.13
C ALA A 189 -18.59 2.89 -10.30
N ARG A 190 -18.93 2.49 -11.55
CA ARG A 190 -20.17 1.77 -11.84
C ARG A 190 -20.27 0.42 -11.12
N ALA A 191 -19.15 -0.32 -11.01
CA ALA A 191 -19.11 -1.58 -10.28
C ALA A 191 -19.39 -1.38 -8.78
N LEU A 192 -18.74 -0.41 -8.16
CA LEU A 192 -18.95 -0.05 -6.75
C LEU A 192 -20.39 0.45 -6.51
N ALA A 193 -20.91 1.33 -7.38
CA ALA A 193 -22.27 1.86 -7.27
C ALA A 193 -23.31 0.74 -7.31
N ARG A 194 -23.19 -0.20 -8.26
CA ARG A 194 -24.07 -1.39 -8.32
C ARG A 194 -24.00 -2.23 -7.05
N ALA A 195 -22.79 -2.49 -6.56
CA ALA A 195 -22.59 -3.27 -5.33
C ALA A 195 -23.06 -2.51 -4.08
N ALA A 196 -22.96 -1.19 -4.08
CA ALA A 196 -23.45 -0.33 -3.01
C ALA A 196 -24.98 -0.29 -2.90
N GLY A 197 -25.70 -0.30 -4.01
CA GLY A 197 -27.16 -0.28 -4.04
C GLY A 197 -27.71 0.96 -3.30
N ARG A 198 -28.68 0.75 -2.41
CA ARG A 198 -29.32 1.84 -1.66
C ARG A 198 -28.50 2.41 -0.48
N ARG A 199 -27.38 1.80 -0.13
CA ARG A 199 -26.52 2.29 0.96
C ARG A 199 -25.25 2.90 0.36
N PRO A 200 -25.10 4.22 0.34
CA PRO A 200 -23.94 4.87 -0.24
C PRO A 200 -22.61 4.38 0.38
N LEU A 201 -21.60 4.29 -0.47
CA LEU A 201 -20.21 4.10 -0.08
C LEU A 201 -19.49 5.44 -0.24
N PRO A 202 -18.83 5.98 0.81
CA PRO A 202 -18.00 7.16 0.64
C PRO A 202 -16.82 6.86 -0.28
N VAL A 203 -16.57 7.74 -1.24
CA VAL A 203 -15.49 7.57 -2.22
C VAL A 203 -14.72 8.86 -2.46
N HIS A 204 -13.46 8.73 -2.88
CA HIS A 204 -12.69 9.78 -3.53
C HIS A 204 -12.43 9.39 -4.98
N ILE A 205 -12.69 10.30 -5.91
CA ILE A 205 -12.37 10.08 -7.32
C ILE A 205 -10.90 10.46 -7.54
N ALA A 206 -10.11 9.53 -8.06
CA ALA A 206 -8.75 9.79 -8.44
C ALA A 206 -8.70 10.41 -9.85
N VAL A 207 -7.99 11.52 -9.97
CA VAL A 207 -7.66 12.16 -11.25
C VAL A 207 -6.15 12.05 -11.44
N ASP A 208 -5.73 11.51 -12.57
CA ASP A 208 -4.31 11.45 -12.92
C ASP A 208 -3.85 12.81 -13.45
N THR A 209 -3.00 13.46 -12.68
CA THR A 209 -2.42 14.77 -13.00
C THR A 209 -0.96 14.67 -13.44
N GLY A 210 -0.51 13.47 -13.85
CA GLY A 210 0.83 13.26 -14.41
C GLY A 210 1.66 12.16 -13.74
N MET A 211 1.12 11.46 -12.73
CA MET A 211 1.81 10.33 -12.11
C MET A 211 1.67 9.03 -12.92
N HIS A 212 0.62 8.92 -13.74
CA HIS A 212 0.33 7.80 -14.65
C HIS A 212 0.30 6.42 -13.97
N ARG A 213 -0.33 6.36 -12.80
CA ARG A 213 -0.45 5.12 -12.03
C ARG A 213 -1.88 4.67 -11.82
N LEU A 214 -2.71 5.56 -11.31
CA LEU A 214 -4.15 5.35 -11.03
C LEU A 214 -4.88 6.67 -11.25
N GLY A 215 -6.13 6.57 -11.66
CA GLY A 215 -7.00 7.74 -11.81
C GLY A 215 -7.44 7.94 -13.25
N THR A 216 -8.53 8.67 -13.38
CA THR A 216 -9.06 9.13 -14.67
C THR A 216 -8.19 10.27 -15.18
N ASP A 217 -7.96 10.33 -16.49
CA ASP A 217 -7.25 11.42 -17.14
C ASP A 217 -7.81 12.80 -16.73
N ALA A 218 -6.93 13.76 -16.46
CA ALA A 218 -7.32 15.10 -16.03
C ALA A 218 -8.16 15.85 -17.09
N GLY A 219 -7.96 15.53 -18.38
CA GLY A 219 -8.77 16.05 -19.49
C GLY A 219 -10.16 15.41 -19.62
N ALA A 220 -10.44 14.33 -18.90
CA ALA A 220 -11.70 13.59 -19.01
C ALA A 220 -12.78 14.11 -18.03
N ALA A 221 -13.03 15.42 -18.02
CA ALA A 221 -14.07 16.03 -17.19
C ALA A 221 -15.46 15.36 -17.30
N PRO A 222 -15.93 14.91 -18.50
CA PRO A 222 -17.17 14.16 -18.59
C PRO A 222 -17.19 12.87 -17.79
N ALA A 223 -16.08 12.12 -17.75
CA ALA A 223 -15.94 10.89 -16.98
C ALA A 223 -16.03 11.16 -15.46
N VAL A 224 -15.41 12.23 -14.99
CA VAL A 224 -15.51 12.66 -13.58
C VAL A 224 -16.95 13.04 -13.25
N ALA A 225 -17.61 13.81 -14.13
CA ALA A 225 -19.01 14.22 -13.95
C ALA A 225 -19.96 13.02 -13.96
N GLU A 226 -19.70 11.99 -14.77
CA GLU A 226 -20.44 10.73 -14.73
C GLU A 226 -20.32 10.05 -13.37
N MET A 227 -19.09 9.90 -12.87
CA MET A 227 -18.84 9.24 -11.60
C MET A 227 -19.50 9.94 -10.42
N LEU A 228 -19.52 11.28 -10.41
CA LEU A 228 -20.18 12.09 -9.37
C LEU A 228 -21.70 11.97 -9.33
N ARG A 229 -22.33 11.50 -10.43
CA ARG A 229 -23.78 11.33 -10.54
C ARG A 229 -24.25 9.92 -10.25
N LEU A 230 -23.34 8.96 -10.03
CA LEU A 230 -23.73 7.58 -9.80
C LEU A 230 -24.44 7.43 -8.45
N PRO A 231 -25.66 6.86 -8.43
CA PRO A 231 -26.34 6.59 -7.18
C PRO A 231 -25.57 5.51 -6.38
N GLY A 232 -25.40 5.73 -5.10
CA GLY A 232 -24.71 4.79 -4.22
C GLY A 232 -23.21 5.08 -4.00
N LEU A 233 -22.69 6.16 -4.56
CA LEU A 233 -21.36 6.72 -4.26
C LEU A 233 -21.48 8.10 -3.65
#